data_428664ac654a684c06b6bb3f5ee3bdbe
#
_entry.id   428664ac654a684c06b6bb3f5ee3bdbe
#
_cell.length_a   1.000
_cell.length_b   1.000
_cell.length_c   1.000
_cell.angle_alpha   90.00
_cell.angle_beta   90.00
_cell.angle_gamma   90.00
#
_symmetry.space_group_name_H-M   'P 1'
#
loop_
_entity.id
_entity.type
_entity.pdbx_description
1 polymer ?
#
loop_
_entity_poly.entity_id
_entity_poly.type
_entity_poly.pdbx_seq_one_letter_code
_entity_poly.pdbx_strand_id
1 'polypeptide(L)'
;MKKSEHFSRELELIVNEDLRMAVKSYLDEYVPDYFFEIGASSTGKYHPKFSQGQGGLVRHVKAVVMFAEELMRMNTYAYMRDDYKDFAFAACIIHDCAKYGMTEFDKTEYKNHASNGAQMFADWCEQIGYDVNQYLLDAVRTHMGQWSEREDRPFTNIDRLVHMADYMASRSFIDIPQITEEWNAIEES
;
A
#
# COMPACT_ATOMS: atom_id res chain seq x y z
N MET A 1 -8.46 19.26 -0.30
CA MET A 1 -7.21 18.50 -0.50
C MET A 1 -7.49 17.30 -1.40
N LYS A 2 -6.62 16.97 -2.35
CA LYS A 2 -6.74 15.73 -3.13
C LYS A 2 -6.26 14.54 -2.27
N LYS A 3 -6.87 13.36 -2.47
CA LYS A 3 -6.51 12.13 -1.74
C LYS A 3 -5.04 11.74 -1.91
N SER A 4 -4.48 11.94 -3.11
CA SER A 4 -3.08 11.67 -3.41
C SER A 4 -2.09 12.56 -2.65
N GLU A 5 -2.52 13.71 -2.14
CA GLU A 5 -1.66 14.63 -1.37
C GLU A 5 -1.19 14.00 -0.04
N HIS A 6 -1.95 13.05 0.51
CA HIS A 6 -1.51 12.26 1.67
C HIS A 6 -0.25 11.42 1.38
N PHE A 7 0.02 11.12 0.11
CA PHE A 7 1.13 10.26 -0.34
C PHE A 7 2.15 11.00 -1.21
N SER A 8 2.24 12.34 -1.10
CA SER A 8 3.10 13.15 -1.97
C SER A 8 4.56 12.67 -1.94
N ARG A 9 5.12 12.41 -0.74
CA ARG A 9 6.49 11.89 -0.58
C ARG A 9 6.64 10.48 -1.16
N GLU A 10 5.70 9.61 -0.88
CA GLU A 10 5.72 8.21 -1.30
C GLU A 10 5.61 8.07 -2.82
N LEU A 11 4.80 8.90 -3.47
CA LEU A 11 4.67 8.96 -4.92
C LEU A 11 5.97 9.38 -5.62
N GLU A 12 6.77 10.28 -5.01
CA GLU A 12 8.06 10.69 -5.57
C GLU A 12 9.10 9.57 -5.60
N LEU A 13 8.92 8.49 -4.85
CA LEU A 13 9.79 7.32 -4.90
C LEU A 13 9.58 6.48 -6.17
N ILE A 14 8.46 6.64 -6.86
CA ILE A 14 8.17 6.01 -8.17
C ILE A 14 8.79 6.89 -9.24
N VAL A 15 9.91 6.45 -9.82
CA VAL A 15 10.67 7.22 -10.83
C VAL A 15 9.96 7.24 -12.18
N ASN A 16 9.33 6.14 -12.57
CA ASN A 16 8.53 6.08 -13.79
C ASN A 16 7.32 7.02 -13.71
N GLU A 17 7.31 8.06 -14.53
CA GLU A 17 6.30 9.11 -14.48
C GLU A 17 4.91 8.60 -14.84
N ASP A 18 4.78 7.72 -15.83
CA ASP A 18 3.48 7.18 -16.25
C ASP A 18 2.86 6.33 -15.14
N LEU A 19 3.66 5.47 -14.49
CA LEU A 19 3.21 4.68 -13.34
C LEU A 19 2.83 5.58 -12.16
N ARG A 20 3.68 6.57 -11.85
CA ARG A 20 3.40 7.53 -10.77
C ARG A 20 2.08 8.26 -11.00
N MET A 21 1.82 8.70 -12.23
CA MET A 21 0.57 9.37 -12.60
C MET A 21 -0.63 8.42 -12.54
N ALA A 22 -0.47 7.16 -12.94
CA ALA A 22 -1.52 6.15 -12.82
C ALA A 22 -1.89 5.90 -11.35
N VAL A 23 -0.89 5.74 -10.45
CA VAL A 23 -1.13 5.57 -9.01
C VAL A 23 -1.76 6.83 -8.39
N LYS A 24 -1.27 8.01 -8.77
CA LYS A 24 -1.81 9.28 -8.28
C LYS A 24 -3.28 9.47 -8.64
N SER A 25 -3.64 9.27 -9.91
CA SER A 25 -5.02 9.40 -10.38
C SER A 25 -5.92 8.30 -9.78
N TYR A 26 -5.40 7.08 -9.59
CA TYR A 26 -6.08 6.01 -8.87
C TYR A 26 -6.48 6.42 -7.45
N LEU A 27 -5.54 7.01 -6.69
CA LEU A 27 -5.82 7.51 -5.34
C LEU A 27 -6.89 8.60 -5.33
N ASP A 28 -6.81 9.54 -6.28
CA ASP A 28 -7.71 10.69 -6.34
C ASP A 28 -9.14 10.35 -6.77
N GLU A 29 -9.29 9.39 -7.70
CA GLU A 29 -10.53 9.20 -8.45
C GLU A 29 -11.21 7.84 -8.20
N TYR A 30 -10.45 6.82 -7.78
CA TYR A 30 -10.96 5.45 -7.72
C TYR A 30 -10.95 4.84 -6.32
N VAL A 31 -9.98 5.21 -5.45
CA VAL A 31 -9.90 4.69 -4.08
C VAL A 31 -11.06 5.20 -3.24
N PRO A 32 -11.81 4.31 -2.55
CA PRO A 32 -12.95 4.69 -1.71
C PRO A 32 -12.56 5.62 -0.56
N ASP A 33 -13.46 6.55 -0.18
CA ASP A 33 -13.21 7.53 0.87
C ASP A 33 -12.90 6.88 2.22
N TYR A 34 -13.54 5.75 2.53
CA TYR A 34 -13.31 5.06 3.80
C TYR A 34 -11.83 4.71 4.05
N PHE A 35 -11.04 4.47 2.98
CA PHE A 35 -9.62 4.18 3.10
C PHE A 35 -8.86 5.29 3.84
N PHE A 36 -9.25 6.52 3.63
CA PHE A 36 -8.63 7.71 4.25
C PHE A 36 -9.14 8.00 5.68
N GLU A 37 -10.22 7.34 6.10
CA GLU A 37 -10.90 7.62 7.35
C GLU A 37 -10.66 6.59 8.44
N ILE A 38 -10.41 5.32 8.07
CA ILE A 38 -10.36 4.21 9.03
C ILE A 38 -8.97 3.92 9.57
N GLY A 39 -8.93 3.14 10.66
CA GLY A 39 -7.70 2.54 11.19
C GLY A 39 -7.28 1.30 10.40
N ALA A 40 -5.99 0.99 10.42
CA ALA A 40 -5.43 -0.19 9.76
C ALA A 40 -5.95 -1.52 10.34
N SER A 41 -6.42 -1.52 11.59
CA SER A 41 -6.95 -2.70 12.25
C SER A 41 -8.27 -2.40 12.96
N SER A 42 -9.24 -3.28 12.79
CA SER A 42 -10.52 -3.20 13.49
C SER A 42 -10.43 -3.47 14.99
N THR A 43 -9.38 -4.17 15.47
CA THR A 43 -9.21 -4.55 16.88
C THR A 43 -8.12 -3.76 17.59
N GLY A 44 -7.22 -3.11 16.87
CA GLY A 44 -6.05 -2.39 17.41
C GLY A 44 -5.03 -3.29 18.13
N LYS A 45 -5.26 -4.61 18.24
CA LYS A 45 -4.48 -5.51 19.10
C LYS A 45 -3.06 -5.76 18.59
N TYR A 46 -2.87 -5.85 17.28
CA TYR A 46 -1.59 -6.25 16.68
C TYR A 46 -0.88 -5.12 15.96
N HIS A 47 -1.58 -4.05 15.62
CA HIS A 47 -1.04 -2.91 14.88
C HIS A 47 -0.47 -1.84 15.80
N PRO A 48 0.54 -1.08 15.34
CA PRO A 48 1.11 0.05 16.07
C PRO A 48 0.07 1.12 16.40
N LYS A 49 0.37 1.95 17.40
CA LYS A 49 -0.52 3.05 17.80
C LYS A 49 -0.73 4.06 16.69
N PHE A 50 0.31 4.39 15.91
CA PHE A 50 0.22 5.35 14.82
C PHE A 50 -0.75 4.93 13.72
N SER A 51 -1.01 3.64 13.54
CA SER A 51 -1.91 3.10 12.51
C SER A 51 -3.35 2.86 13.02
N GLN A 52 -3.70 3.37 14.22
CA GLN A 52 -5.02 3.25 14.81
C GLN A 52 -5.84 4.53 14.63
N GLY A 53 -7.18 4.42 14.73
CA GLY A 53 -8.10 5.55 14.63
C GLY A 53 -8.21 6.13 13.23
N GLN A 54 -8.74 7.36 13.16
CA GLN A 54 -8.97 8.06 11.90
C GLN A 54 -7.65 8.22 11.12
N GLY A 55 -7.68 7.94 9.80
CA GLY A 55 -6.51 7.98 8.95
C GLY A 55 -5.41 6.95 9.27
N GLY A 56 -5.68 6.04 10.19
CA GLY A 56 -4.70 5.03 10.60
C GLY A 56 -4.27 4.09 9.48
N LEU A 57 -5.15 3.81 8.52
CA LEU A 57 -4.82 2.99 7.36
C LEU A 57 -3.85 3.72 6.41
N VAL A 58 -4.03 5.00 6.19
CA VAL A 58 -3.07 5.84 5.43
C VAL A 58 -1.70 5.82 6.10
N ARG A 59 -1.65 6.04 7.42
CA ARG A 59 -0.38 6.01 8.18
C ARG A 59 0.28 4.64 8.15
N HIS A 60 -0.49 3.56 8.14
CA HIS A 60 0.04 2.20 7.93
C HIS A 60 0.70 2.07 6.56
N VAL A 61 0.03 2.49 5.49
CA VAL A 61 0.57 2.45 4.13
C VAL A 61 1.86 3.27 4.00
N LYS A 62 1.92 4.47 4.61
CA LYS A 62 3.16 5.27 4.65
C LYS A 62 4.30 4.51 5.34
N ALA A 63 4.01 3.81 6.45
CA ALA A 63 4.99 2.97 7.14
C ALA A 63 5.46 1.80 6.27
N VAL A 64 4.54 1.17 5.52
CA VAL A 64 4.88 0.10 4.56
C VAL A 64 5.86 0.61 3.50
N VAL A 65 5.58 1.78 2.90
CA VAL A 65 6.49 2.38 1.90
C VAL A 65 7.85 2.71 2.52
N MET A 66 7.88 3.26 3.74
CA MET A 66 9.13 3.55 4.44
C MET A 66 9.96 2.27 4.69
N PHE A 67 9.35 1.19 5.17
CA PHE A 67 10.05 -0.08 5.33
C PHE A 67 10.50 -0.68 4.01
N ALA A 68 9.72 -0.54 2.94
CA ALA A 68 10.14 -0.97 1.60
C ALA A 68 11.40 -0.22 1.16
N GLU A 69 11.47 1.11 1.36
CA GLU A 69 12.65 1.93 1.07
C GLU A 69 13.88 1.47 1.87
N GLU A 70 13.71 1.16 3.17
CA GLU A 70 14.80 0.64 4.01
C GLU A 70 15.26 -0.75 3.57
N LEU A 71 14.32 -1.67 3.30
CA LEU A 71 14.61 -3.02 2.83
C LEU A 71 15.37 -3.01 1.51
N MET A 72 15.04 -2.09 0.57
CA MET A 72 15.74 -1.98 -0.70
C MET A 72 17.22 -1.60 -0.56
N ARG A 73 17.65 -1.05 0.58
CA ARG A 73 19.06 -0.78 0.88
C ARG A 73 19.82 -2.01 1.37
N MET A 74 19.12 -3.08 1.72
CA MET A 74 19.75 -4.35 2.11
C MET A 74 20.33 -5.08 0.90
N ASN A 75 21.44 -5.80 1.11
CA ASN A 75 22.11 -6.57 0.04
C ASN A 75 21.15 -7.52 -0.71
N THR A 76 20.15 -8.07 -0.03
CA THR A 76 19.14 -8.95 -0.63
C THR A 76 18.37 -8.29 -1.77
N TYR A 77 18.13 -6.98 -1.70
CA TYR A 77 17.34 -6.22 -2.67
C TYR A 77 18.15 -5.17 -3.43
N ALA A 78 19.43 -4.94 -3.07
CA ALA A 78 20.27 -3.88 -3.64
C ALA A 78 20.45 -3.98 -5.17
N TYR A 79 20.32 -5.20 -5.72
CA TYR A 79 20.46 -5.47 -7.16
C TYR A 79 19.11 -5.57 -7.89
N MET A 80 18.00 -5.20 -7.23
CA MET A 80 16.69 -5.11 -7.89
C MET A 80 16.75 -4.04 -8.98
N ARG A 81 16.21 -4.35 -10.16
CA ARG A 81 16.11 -3.41 -11.28
C ARG A 81 15.26 -2.20 -10.87
N ASP A 82 15.53 -1.04 -11.46
CA ASP A 82 14.85 0.19 -11.08
C ASP A 82 13.33 0.15 -11.40
N ASP A 83 12.94 -0.45 -12.53
CA ASP A 83 11.52 -0.68 -12.84
C ASP A 83 10.81 -1.58 -11.80
N TYR A 84 11.51 -2.55 -11.23
CA TYR A 84 10.98 -3.41 -10.17
C TYR A 84 10.87 -2.70 -8.82
N LYS A 85 11.75 -1.73 -8.54
CA LYS A 85 11.61 -0.85 -7.37
C LYS A 85 10.35 0.02 -7.49
N ASP A 86 10.11 0.57 -8.67
CA ASP A 86 8.90 1.35 -8.95
C ASP A 86 7.64 0.51 -8.74
N PHE A 87 7.61 -0.73 -9.25
CA PHE A 87 6.49 -1.66 -9.02
C PHE A 87 6.28 -1.97 -7.54
N ALA A 88 7.36 -2.16 -6.78
CA ALA A 88 7.27 -2.42 -5.35
C ALA A 88 6.73 -1.21 -4.57
N PHE A 89 7.18 0.01 -4.87
CA PHE A 89 6.64 1.22 -4.24
C PHE A 89 5.17 1.42 -4.59
N ALA A 90 4.79 1.28 -5.86
CA ALA A 90 3.40 1.34 -6.27
C ALA A 90 2.54 0.27 -5.56
N ALA A 91 3.01 -0.98 -5.50
CA ALA A 91 2.32 -2.06 -4.80
C ALA A 91 2.17 -1.76 -3.29
N CYS A 92 3.19 -1.20 -2.64
CA CYS A 92 3.12 -0.78 -1.24
C CYS A 92 2.04 0.31 -1.02
N ILE A 93 1.89 1.26 -1.94
CA ILE A 93 0.87 2.32 -1.84
C ILE A 93 -0.53 1.74 -1.98
N ILE A 94 -0.75 0.79 -2.90
CA ILE A 94 -2.10 0.33 -3.27
C ILE A 94 -2.56 -0.94 -2.53
N HIS A 95 -1.67 -1.69 -1.83
CA HIS A 95 -1.95 -3.04 -1.32
C HIS A 95 -3.24 -3.15 -0.48
N ASP A 96 -3.53 -2.16 0.32
CA ASP A 96 -4.64 -2.13 1.27
C ASP A 96 -5.80 -1.18 0.84
N CYS A 97 -5.76 -0.62 -0.39
CA CYS A 97 -6.80 0.32 -0.86
C CYS A 97 -8.21 -0.28 -0.90
N ALA A 98 -8.33 -1.60 -1.04
CA ALA A 98 -9.61 -2.32 -1.02
C ALA A 98 -9.83 -3.11 0.28
N LYS A 99 -9.25 -2.68 1.42
CA LYS A 99 -9.21 -3.46 2.68
C LYS A 99 -10.57 -3.94 3.16
N TYR A 100 -11.59 -3.17 2.97
CA TYR A 100 -12.97 -3.49 3.33
C TYR A 100 -13.95 -3.25 2.18
N GLY A 101 -13.56 -3.63 0.95
CA GLY A 101 -14.39 -3.54 -0.24
C GLY A 101 -13.86 -2.56 -1.29
N MET A 102 -14.26 -2.76 -2.53
CA MET A 102 -13.78 -1.98 -3.67
C MET A 102 -14.48 -0.63 -3.82
N THR A 103 -15.68 -0.47 -3.30
CA THR A 103 -16.50 0.76 -3.44
C THR A 103 -16.97 1.31 -2.11
N GLU A 104 -17.54 0.46 -1.26
CA GLU A 104 -18.11 0.84 0.03
C GLU A 104 -17.48 0.01 1.16
N PHE A 105 -17.54 0.56 2.37
CA PHE A 105 -17.00 -0.11 3.54
C PHE A 105 -17.82 -1.35 3.91
N ASP A 106 -17.25 -2.53 3.71
CA ASP A 106 -17.80 -3.82 4.12
C ASP A 106 -16.72 -4.70 4.80
N LYS A 107 -16.84 -4.89 6.10
CA LYS A 107 -15.90 -5.72 6.88
C LYS A 107 -15.86 -7.19 6.44
N THR A 108 -16.86 -7.70 5.74
CA THR A 108 -16.88 -9.09 5.26
C THR A 108 -15.90 -9.32 4.13
N GLU A 109 -15.54 -8.25 3.38
CA GLU A 109 -14.60 -8.27 2.27
C GLU A 109 -13.13 -8.36 2.71
N TYR A 110 -12.82 -8.23 4.01
CA TYR A 110 -11.45 -8.28 4.52
C TYR A 110 -10.64 -9.50 4.03
N LYS A 111 -11.26 -10.65 3.87
CA LYS A 111 -10.57 -11.88 3.43
C LYS A 111 -10.11 -11.81 1.97
N ASN A 112 -10.79 -11.03 1.14
CA ASN A 112 -10.54 -10.90 -0.29
C ASN A 112 -9.73 -9.64 -0.63
N HIS A 113 -9.36 -8.82 0.35
CA HIS A 113 -8.85 -7.47 0.10
C HIS A 113 -7.60 -7.44 -0.80
N ALA A 114 -6.71 -8.41 -0.69
CA ALA A 114 -5.51 -8.49 -1.52
C ALA A 114 -5.86 -8.71 -3.00
N SER A 115 -6.75 -9.64 -3.29
CA SER A 115 -7.26 -9.89 -4.66
C SER A 115 -8.10 -8.72 -5.16
N ASN A 116 -8.96 -8.16 -4.29
CA ASN A 116 -9.78 -7.00 -4.62
C ASN A 116 -8.91 -5.78 -4.93
N GLY A 117 -7.84 -5.53 -4.16
CA GLY A 117 -6.92 -4.43 -4.39
C GLY A 117 -6.19 -4.53 -5.72
N ALA A 118 -5.69 -5.72 -6.07
CA ALA A 118 -5.05 -5.97 -7.36
C ALA A 118 -6.04 -5.76 -8.52
N GLN A 119 -7.28 -6.29 -8.40
CA GLN A 119 -8.31 -6.13 -9.42
C GLN A 119 -8.73 -4.67 -9.57
N MET A 120 -8.94 -3.96 -8.47
CA MET A 120 -9.36 -2.56 -8.48
C MET A 120 -8.33 -1.65 -9.17
N PHE A 121 -7.03 -1.90 -8.97
CA PHE A 121 -5.99 -1.15 -9.67
C PHE A 121 -5.90 -1.55 -11.16
N ALA A 122 -6.08 -2.82 -11.50
CA ALA A 122 -6.12 -3.28 -12.89
C ALA A 122 -7.29 -2.65 -13.66
N ASP A 123 -8.49 -2.61 -13.06
CA ASP A 123 -9.68 -1.99 -13.65
C ASP A 123 -9.48 -0.48 -13.91
N TRP A 124 -8.83 0.21 -12.96
CA TRP A 124 -8.46 1.61 -13.13
C TRP A 124 -7.47 1.80 -14.29
N CYS A 125 -6.41 0.98 -14.33
CA CYS A 125 -5.42 1.05 -15.41
C CYS A 125 -6.05 0.81 -16.79
N GLU A 126 -6.98 -0.13 -16.89
CA GLU A 126 -7.75 -0.35 -18.13
C GLU A 126 -8.56 0.90 -18.53
N GLN A 127 -9.24 1.55 -17.58
CA GLN A 127 -10.03 2.75 -17.82
C GLN A 127 -9.20 3.92 -18.35
N ILE A 128 -7.97 4.10 -17.84
CA ILE A 128 -7.08 5.19 -18.27
C ILE A 128 -6.15 4.80 -19.42
N GLY A 129 -6.22 3.55 -19.91
CA GLY A 129 -5.38 3.03 -20.99
C GLY A 129 -3.91 2.83 -20.59
N TYR A 130 -3.64 2.57 -19.32
CA TYR A 130 -2.30 2.25 -18.82
C TYR A 130 -2.07 0.72 -18.80
N ASP A 131 -1.01 0.25 -19.47
CA ASP A 131 -0.64 -1.18 -19.49
C ASP A 131 0.11 -1.55 -18.20
N VAL A 132 -0.64 -2.01 -17.19
CA VAL A 132 -0.07 -2.34 -15.89
C VAL A 132 0.72 -3.66 -15.92
N ASN A 133 1.91 -3.63 -15.32
CA ASN A 133 2.77 -4.80 -15.25
C ASN A 133 2.23 -5.84 -14.25
N GLN A 134 2.19 -7.12 -14.67
CA GLN A 134 1.67 -8.23 -13.87
C GLN A 134 2.44 -8.41 -12.54
N TYR A 135 3.74 -8.14 -12.48
CA TYR A 135 4.53 -8.23 -11.24
C TYR A 135 4.04 -7.26 -10.16
N LEU A 136 3.54 -6.07 -10.55
CA LEU A 136 2.94 -5.14 -9.60
C LEU A 136 1.63 -5.71 -9.03
N LEU A 137 0.75 -6.21 -9.90
CA LEU A 137 -0.54 -6.79 -9.49
C LEU A 137 -0.34 -8.04 -8.60
N ASP A 138 0.63 -8.89 -8.94
CA ASP A 138 0.96 -10.07 -8.15
C ASP A 138 1.50 -9.67 -6.77
N ALA A 139 2.33 -8.64 -6.67
CA ALA A 139 2.81 -8.15 -5.39
C ALA A 139 1.68 -7.64 -4.49
N VAL A 140 0.67 -6.95 -5.06
CA VAL A 140 -0.54 -6.56 -4.33
C VAL A 140 -1.33 -7.78 -3.89
N ARG A 141 -1.57 -8.75 -4.78
CA ARG A 141 -2.35 -9.96 -4.49
C ARG A 141 -1.71 -10.84 -3.40
N THR A 142 -0.39 -10.89 -3.36
CA THR A 142 0.36 -11.81 -2.49
C THR A 142 0.87 -11.17 -1.20
N HIS A 143 0.57 -9.87 -0.93
CA HIS A 143 1.14 -9.15 0.21
C HIS A 143 0.82 -9.79 1.58
N MET A 144 -0.31 -10.49 1.71
CA MET A 144 -0.67 -11.21 2.93
C MET A 144 0.27 -12.38 3.27
N GLY A 145 1.08 -12.85 2.31
CA GLY A 145 2.14 -13.83 2.53
C GLY A 145 1.63 -15.15 3.09
N GLN A 146 2.11 -15.50 4.28
CA GLN A 146 1.77 -16.79 4.92
C GLN A 146 0.29 -16.92 5.33
N TRP A 147 -0.45 -15.83 5.37
CA TRP A 147 -1.90 -15.82 5.67
C TRP A 147 -2.77 -15.92 4.42
N SER A 148 -2.17 -15.89 3.22
CA SER A 148 -2.86 -16.16 1.96
C SER A 148 -3.02 -17.65 1.71
N GLU A 149 -3.94 -18.01 0.80
CA GLU A 149 -4.00 -19.35 0.22
C GLU A 149 -2.62 -19.70 -0.41
N ARG A 150 -2.35 -21.01 -0.59
CA ARG A 150 -1.01 -21.43 -1.00
C ARG A 150 -0.59 -20.89 -2.37
N GLU A 151 -1.54 -20.76 -3.28
CA GLU A 151 -1.35 -20.23 -4.62
C GLU A 151 -1.00 -18.73 -4.63
N ASP A 152 -1.46 -17.99 -3.62
CA ASP A 152 -1.27 -16.53 -3.46
C ASP A 152 -0.11 -16.18 -2.53
N ARG A 153 0.87 -17.06 -2.35
CA ARG A 153 2.04 -16.78 -1.52
C ARG A 153 3.13 -16.05 -2.31
N PRO A 154 3.90 -15.16 -1.65
CA PRO A 154 4.97 -14.42 -2.31
C PRO A 154 5.98 -15.32 -3.01
N PHE A 155 6.19 -15.11 -4.29
CA PHE A 155 7.11 -15.92 -5.11
C PHE A 155 8.32 -15.11 -5.57
N THR A 156 8.10 -13.89 -6.08
CA THR A 156 9.17 -13.01 -6.58
C THR A 156 9.83 -12.19 -5.47
N ASN A 157 10.93 -11.52 -5.79
CA ASN A 157 11.57 -10.59 -4.85
C ASN A 157 10.70 -9.35 -4.58
N ILE A 158 9.88 -8.93 -5.55
CA ILE A 158 8.94 -7.80 -5.36
C ILE A 158 7.88 -8.23 -4.35
N ASP A 159 7.25 -9.37 -4.55
CA ASP A 159 6.21 -9.91 -3.66
C ASP A 159 6.71 -10.03 -2.23
N ARG A 160 7.92 -10.59 -2.06
CA ARG A 160 8.55 -10.77 -0.75
C ARG A 160 8.87 -9.45 -0.08
N LEU A 161 9.33 -8.46 -0.85
CA LEU A 161 9.63 -7.14 -0.32
C LEU A 161 8.36 -6.46 0.18
N VAL A 162 7.28 -6.45 -0.62
CA VAL A 162 5.99 -5.85 -0.24
C VAL A 162 5.42 -6.57 1.00
N HIS A 163 5.41 -7.92 1.00
CA HIS A 163 4.97 -8.70 2.16
C HIS A 163 5.78 -8.36 3.42
N MET A 164 7.11 -8.32 3.34
CA MET A 164 7.96 -8.02 4.50
C MET A 164 7.77 -6.61 5.02
N ALA A 165 7.62 -5.63 4.13
CA ALA A 165 7.35 -4.25 4.50
C ALA A 165 6.02 -4.10 5.24
N ASP A 166 4.94 -4.71 4.72
CA ASP A 166 3.63 -4.75 5.38
C ASP A 166 3.70 -5.49 6.73
N TYR A 167 4.34 -6.66 6.74
CA TYR A 167 4.54 -7.41 7.98
C TYR A 167 5.22 -6.57 9.06
N MET A 168 6.30 -5.86 8.76
CA MET A 168 7.01 -4.99 9.69
C MET A 168 6.11 -3.84 10.17
N ALA A 169 5.46 -3.13 9.26
CA ALA A 169 4.58 -2.01 9.55
C ALA A 169 3.38 -2.40 10.43
N SER A 170 2.98 -3.67 10.41
CA SER A 170 1.85 -4.20 11.20
C SER A 170 2.22 -4.68 12.62
N ARG A 171 3.49 -4.56 13.06
CA ARG A 171 3.90 -5.05 14.39
C ARG A 171 3.68 -4.00 15.48
N SER A 172 2.95 -4.38 16.52
CA SER A 172 2.51 -3.49 17.62
C SER A 172 3.63 -2.78 18.39
N PHE A 173 4.86 -3.30 18.34
CA PHE A 173 6.04 -2.70 19.00
C PHE A 173 6.75 -1.66 18.14
N ILE A 174 6.34 -1.49 16.89
CA ILE A 174 6.91 -0.46 16.02
C ILE A 174 6.35 0.92 16.41
N ASP A 175 7.24 1.90 16.49
CA ASP A 175 6.89 3.30 16.68
C ASP A 175 7.60 4.16 15.63
N ILE A 176 6.84 5.00 14.93
CA ILE A 176 7.34 5.89 13.87
C ILE A 176 6.74 7.28 14.09
N PRO A 177 7.35 8.07 14.99
CA PRO A 177 6.82 9.40 15.33
C PRO A 177 6.63 10.31 14.13
N GLN A 178 7.53 10.27 13.14
CA GLN A 178 7.49 11.10 11.94
C GLN A 178 6.18 10.95 11.14
N ILE A 179 5.64 9.73 11.06
CA ILE A 179 4.37 9.49 10.35
C ILE A 179 3.20 10.19 11.04
N THR A 180 3.20 10.19 12.38
CA THR A 180 2.16 10.88 13.15
C THR A 180 2.29 12.39 13.02
N GLU A 181 3.50 12.93 13.06
CA GLU A 181 3.79 14.35 12.90
C GLU A 181 3.39 14.85 11.51
N GLU A 182 3.74 14.12 10.45
CA GLU A 182 3.33 14.45 9.08
C GLU A 182 1.81 14.45 8.91
N TRP A 183 1.12 13.45 9.49
CA TRP A 183 -0.34 13.37 9.43
C TRP A 183 -1.00 14.58 10.10
N ASN A 184 -0.57 14.93 11.30
CA ASN A 184 -1.11 16.08 12.03
C ASN A 184 -0.91 17.39 11.27
N ALA A 185 0.25 17.58 10.63
CA ALA A 185 0.54 18.76 9.82
C ALA A 185 -0.37 18.87 8.58
N ILE A 186 -0.78 17.73 8.00
CA ILE A 186 -1.73 17.70 6.86
C ILE A 186 -3.15 18.06 7.33
N GLU A 187 -3.58 17.53 8.49
CA GLU A 187 -4.93 17.82 9.03
C GLU A 187 -5.10 19.27 9.51
N GLU A 188 -4.00 19.94 9.89
CA GLU A 188 -4.00 21.35 10.35
C GLU A 188 -3.92 22.36 9.20
N SER A 189 -3.64 21.93 7.95
CA SER A 189 -3.48 22.77 6.76
C SER A 189 -4.78 22.96 5.98
#